data_659fa28553d2c4a6064c6d7170cd0728
#
_entry.id   659fa28553d2c4a6064c6d7170cd0728
#
_cell.length_a   1.000
_cell.length_b   1.000
_cell.length_c   1.000
_cell.angle_alpha   90.00
_cell.angle_beta   90.00
_cell.angle_gamma   90.00
#
_symmetry.space_group_name_H-M   'P 1'
#
loop_
_entity.id
_entity.type
_entity.pdbx_description
1 polymer ?
#
loop_
_entity_poly.entity_id
_entity_poly.type
_entity_poly.pdbx_seq_one_letter_code
_entity_poly.pdbx_strand_id
1 'polypeptide(L)'
;MRFKTLLIFTSAAMAAVVTTPLFAQKTKPGNTPKIVNIVNFIRDIEPRDASITKDVLYQTVVNQIALMKQYHLGGTFLLQYDALIDKRYQDLLKTLPKDEFEIGGWWELPQPLIEKAGIKWRGKYAWDWHSDIGFSVGYTPAEREKIIDVYFADFKSIFGYYPKSIASWVIDAHSLNYMYDKYKIVASANCKDQVGTDGFTLWGGYWNQAYYPSRLNAYMPAQHADKQLPVPVFRMLGSDPIRQYADGSSVTTLEPVYPHAGGNEQWINWFLHTFANDSSLGYNYTQAGQENSFTWDAMKKGLEWQMPVVARLRKQGKVRVETMAQSGEWFKRTYKVTPATTFTVSRDLANSDKKTVWYNSRFYRTNLLWENGTLRITDIHLFNETVPDKYLNNVTTVNQSFFYTLPLADGFQWGKRGKPEGFRLMMNDGGGEAPVQGGDPVFTNLNKTTAHASWPVGKGSFEINMGEKSLTITAENHPAGDWFLDLCIAEGAKTPFKQLTGNSALYEFDGHTYRLAMQQGTLEKSANGSLYRIRPQHHRVVLLLADQ
;
A
#
# COMPACT_ATOMS: atom_id res chain seq x y z
N MET A 1 3.86 91.99 -22.67
CA MET A 1 3.58 90.60 -23.18
C MET A 1 4.12 89.60 -22.17
N ARG A 2 3.23 88.91 -21.45
CA ARG A 2 3.61 88.02 -20.36
C ARG A 2 3.49 86.59 -20.87
N PHE A 3 4.58 85.83 -20.90
CA PHE A 3 4.57 84.39 -21.13
C PHE A 3 4.21 83.64 -19.82
N LYS A 4 3.17 82.83 -19.86
CA LYS A 4 2.83 81.88 -18.77
C LYS A 4 3.47 80.52 -19.09
N THR A 5 4.39 80.11 -18.23
CA THR A 5 4.99 78.76 -18.28
C THR A 5 4.07 77.83 -17.59
N LEU A 6 3.68 76.73 -18.28
CA LEU A 6 2.85 75.63 -17.76
C LEU A 6 3.78 74.54 -17.25
N LEU A 7 3.79 74.28 -15.94
CA LEU A 7 4.47 73.16 -15.34
C LEU A 7 3.52 71.92 -15.37
N ILE A 8 3.97 70.91 -16.04
CA ILE A 8 3.31 69.61 -16.02
C ILE A 8 3.97 68.76 -14.92
N PHE A 9 3.21 68.45 -13.85
CA PHE A 9 3.61 67.48 -12.84
C PHE A 9 3.21 66.06 -13.32
N THR A 10 4.19 65.19 -13.59
CA THR A 10 4.01 63.77 -13.77
C THR A 10 4.12 63.10 -12.43
N SER A 11 3.00 62.67 -11.87
CA SER A 11 2.95 61.80 -10.69
C SER A 11 3.20 60.34 -11.10
N ALA A 12 4.37 59.83 -10.75
CA ALA A 12 4.68 58.41 -10.82
C ALA A 12 4.02 57.71 -9.63
N ALA A 13 2.96 56.92 -9.90
CA ALA A 13 2.36 56.04 -8.91
C ALA A 13 3.26 54.82 -8.75
N MET A 14 4.00 54.70 -7.66
CA MET A 14 4.64 53.47 -7.21
C MET A 14 3.58 52.54 -6.71
N ALA A 15 3.29 51.47 -7.46
CA ALA A 15 2.51 50.35 -6.98
C ALA A 15 3.37 49.51 -6.00
N ALA A 16 3.12 49.65 -4.72
CA ALA A 16 3.69 48.80 -3.69
C ALA A 16 3.08 47.40 -3.84
N VAL A 17 3.86 46.44 -4.34
CA VAL A 17 3.51 45.01 -4.30
C VAL A 17 3.59 44.57 -2.83
N VAL A 18 2.45 44.51 -2.17
CA VAL A 18 2.32 43.91 -0.85
C VAL A 18 2.41 42.37 -1.04
N THR A 19 3.60 41.82 -0.87
CA THR A 19 3.78 40.38 -0.71
C THR A 19 3.27 40.01 0.67
N THR A 20 2.01 39.55 0.75
CA THR A 20 1.52 38.88 1.93
C THR A 20 2.31 37.56 2.10
N PRO A 21 2.98 37.33 3.26
CA PRO A 21 3.61 36.07 3.51
C PRO A 21 2.49 34.99 3.55
N LEU A 22 2.61 33.99 2.70
CA LEU A 22 1.82 32.77 2.81
C LEU A 22 2.15 32.14 4.18
N PHE A 23 1.38 32.50 5.19
CA PHE A 23 1.42 31.75 6.45
C PHE A 23 1.04 30.32 6.15
N ALA A 24 2.01 29.41 6.23
CA ALA A 24 1.76 27.98 6.26
C ALA A 24 0.72 27.74 7.35
N GLN A 25 -0.49 27.40 6.93
CA GLN A 25 -1.59 27.07 7.83
C GLN A 25 -1.10 25.92 8.71
N LYS A 26 -0.83 26.17 9.99
CA LYS A 26 -0.57 25.15 10.98
C LYS A 26 -1.77 24.22 10.95
N THR A 27 -1.65 23.06 10.34
CA THR A 27 -2.66 22.02 10.39
C THR A 27 -2.86 21.66 11.85
N LYS A 28 -4.07 21.86 12.34
CA LYS A 28 -4.44 21.39 13.68
C LYS A 28 -4.11 19.89 13.76
N PRO A 29 -3.49 19.40 14.86
CA PRO A 29 -3.36 17.96 15.08
C PRO A 29 -4.77 17.36 15.02
N GLY A 30 -5.06 16.51 14.02
CA GLY A 30 -6.35 15.83 13.91
C GLY A 30 -6.96 15.71 12.52
N ASN A 31 -6.44 16.34 11.48
CA ASN A 31 -7.06 16.30 10.15
C ASN A 31 -6.17 15.70 9.05
N THR A 32 -5.58 14.54 9.35
CA THR A 32 -4.87 13.74 8.34
C THR A 32 -5.87 13.23 7.31
N PRO A 33 -5.69 13.47 6.00
CA PRO A 33 -6.62 13.01 4.98
C PRO A 33 -6.84 11.51 5.03
N LYS A 34 -8.10 11.08 4.98
CA LYS A 34 -8.53 9.69 4.90
C LYS A 34 -9.25 9.52 3.57
N ILE A 35 -8.71 8.70 2.67
CA ILE A 35 -9.19 8.58 1.29
C ILE A 35 -9.71 7.16 1.07
N VAL A 36 -10.93 7.08 0.55
CA VAL A 36 -11.54 5.84 0.10
C VAL A 36 -11.71 5.94 -1.41
N ASN A 37 -11.10 5.04 -2.17
CA ASN A 37 -11.46 4.82 -3.56
C ASN A 37 -12.41 3.62 -3.64
N ILE A 38 -13.55 3.79 -4.33
CA ILE A 38 -14.41 2.67 -4.72
C ILE A 38 -14.00 2.28 -6.13
N VAL A 39 -13.36 1.11 -6.25
CA VAL A 39 -12.79 0.64 -7.52
C VAL A 39 -13.41 -0.70 -7.88
N ASN A 40 -14.06 -0.77 -9.03
CA ASN A 40 -14.63 -1.99 -9.57
C ASN A 40 -13.88 -2.36 -10.84
N PHE A 41 -13.41 -3.61 -10.93
CA PHE A 41 -12.74 -4.14 -12.12
C PHE A 41 -13.76 -4.88 -12.97
N ILE A 42 -13.69 -4.72 -14.28
CA ILE A 42 -14.67 -5.28 -15.21
C ILE A 42 -13.96 -6.17 -16.21
N ARG A 43 -14.34 -7.43 -16.25
CA ARG A 43 -14.03 -8.37 -17.34
C ARG A 43 -15.33 -8.91 -17.95
N ASP A 44 -15.25 -9.37 -19.19
CA ASP A 44 -16.38 -9.97 -19.94
C ASP A 44 -16.17 -11.47 -20.19
N ILE A 45 -15.06 -12.01 -19.70
CA ILE A 45 -14.69 -13.43 -19.82
C ILE A 45 -14.27 -13.96 -18.43
N GLU A 46 -14.96 -15.02 -17.96
CA GLU A 46 -14.59 -15.76 -16.74
C GLU A 46 -14.69 -17.27 -17.02
N PRO A 47 -13.59 -17.90 -17.46
CA PRO A 47 -13.63 -19.30 -17.89
C PRO A 47 -13.52 -20.33 -16.76
N ARG A 48 -13.28 -19.88 -15.52
CA ARG A 48 -13.10 -20.78 -14.36
C ARG A 48 -14.41 -21.38 -13.88
N ASP A 49 -15.54 -20.70 -14.15
CA ASP A 49 -16.89 -21.13 -13.76
C ASP A 49 -17.88 -20.85 -14.88
N ALA A 50 -18.41 -21.91 -15.48
CA ALA A 50 -19.38 -21.81 -16.60
C ALA A 50 -20.72 -21.17 -16.21
N SER A 51 -21.06 -21.06 -14.93
CA SER A 51 -22.25 -20.37 -14.45
C SER A 51 -22.08 -18.84 -14.49
N ILE A 52 -20.84 -18.34 -14.55
CA ILE A 52 -20.53 -16.91 -14.66
C ILE A 52 -20.54 -16.50 -16.12
N THR A 53 -21.76 -16.32 -16.63
CA THR A 53 -21.97 -15.92 -18.03
C THR A 53 -21.67 -14.42 -18.23
N LYS A 54 -21.53 -14.00 -19.50
CA LYS A 54 -21.40 -12.58 -19.86
C LYS A 54 -22.53 -11.71 -19.31
N ASP A 55 -23.75 -12.25 -19.23
CA ASP A 55 -24.87 -11.53 -18.66
C ASP A 55 -24.77 -11.37 -17.15
N VAL A 56 -24.34 -12.41 -16.44
CA VAL A 56 -24.04 -12.35 -14.98
C VAL A 56 -22.98 -11.30 -14.70
N LEU A 57 -21.88 -11.28 -15.47
CA LEU A 57 -20.82 -10.28 -15.37
C LEU A 57 -21.34 -8.86 -15.59
N TYR A 58 -22.15 -8.66 -16.65
CA TYR A 58 -22.74 -7.36 -16.98
C TYR A 58 -23.72 -6.89 -15.88
N GLN A 59 -24.66 -7.74 -15.45
CA GLN A 59 -25.64 -7.40 -14.41
C GLN A 59 -24.97 -7.08 -13.07
N THR A 60 -23.84 -7.71 -12.78
CA THR A 60 -23.03 -7.36 -11.59
C THR A 60 -22.61 -5.88 -11.63
N VAL A 61 -22.10 -5.40 -12.76
CA VAL A 61 -21.69 -3.99 -12.93
C VAL A 61 -22.89 -3.04 -12.82
N VAL A 62 -24.03 -3.41 -13.44
CA VAL A 62 -25.28 -2.63 -13.32
C VAL A 62 -25.68 -2.46 -11.85
N ASN A 63 -25.62 -3.55 -11.06
CA ASN A 63 -25.97 -3.52 -9.64
C ASN A 63 -24.95 -2.73 -8.81
N GLN A 64 -23.64 -2.84 -9.09
CA GLN A 64 -22.61 -2.01 -8.44
C GLN A 64 -22.88 -0.52 -8.66
N ILE A 65 -23.17 -0.11 -9.90
CA ILE A 65 -23.52 1.27 -10.25
C ILE A 65 -24.78 1.72 -9.52
N ALA A 66 -25.83 0.89 -9.50
CA ALA A 66 -27.10 1.20 -8.85
C ALA A 66 -26.91 1.45 -7.35
N LEU A 67 -26.13 0.59 -6.68
CA LEU A 67 -25.83 0.72 -5.26
C LEU A 67 -25.01 1.98 -4.97
N MET A 68 -23.98 2.27 -5.78
CA MET A 68 -23.17 3.49 -5.60
C MET A 68 -24.03 4.74 -5.77
N LYS A 69 -24.89 4.80 -6.78
CA LYS A 69 -25.85 5.91 -7.00
C LYS A 69 -26.85 6.06 -5.86
N GLN A 70 -27.35 4.95 -5.30
CA GLN A 70 -28.26 4.95 -4.15
C GLN A 70 -27.67 5.69 -2.94
N TYR A 71 -26.34 5.56 -2.72
CA TYR A 71 -25.65 6.21 -1.61
C TYR A 71 -24.91 7.49 -2.02
N HIS A 72 -25.13 7.99 -3.25
CA HIS A 72 -24.45 9.17 -3.80
C HIS A 72 -22.93 9.07 -3.75
N LEU A 73 -22.38 7.89 -4.02
CA LEU A 73 -20.95 7.60 -4.04
C LEU A 73 -20.46 7.52 -5.49
N GLY A 74 -19.39 8.25 -5.78
CA GLY A 74 -18.63 8.10 -7.00
C GLY A 74 -17.52 7.05 -6.86
N GLY A 75 -16.83 6.75 -7.95
CA GLY A 75 -15.70 5.81 -7.94
C GLY A 75 -15.12 5.56 -9.33
N THR A 76 -14.32 4.51 -9.43
CA THR A 76 -13.57 4.16 -10.65
C THR A 76 -14.00 2.78 -11.16
N PHE A 77 -14.28 2.70 -12.45
CA PHE A 77 -14.47 1.45 -13.17
C PHE A 77 -13.28 1.21 -14.09
N LEU A 78 -12.59 0.09 -13.88
CA LEU A 78 -11.41 -0.30 -14.64
C LEU A 78 -11.74 -1.44 -15.58
N LEU A 79 -11.55 -1.23 -16.88
CA LEU A 79 -11.93 -2.18 -17.91
C LEU A 79 -10.76 -3.08 -18.31
N GLN A 80 -10.91 -4.40 -18.18
CA GLN A 80 -10.11 -5.35 -18.95
C GLN A 80 -10.44 -5.18 -20.44
N TYR A 81 -9.53 -5.59 -21.34
CA TYR A 81 -9.70 -5.30 -22.75
C TYR A 81 -10.94 -5.95 -23.40
N ASP A 82 -11.33 -7.14 -22.96
CA ASP A 82 -12.55 -7.81 -23.40
C ASP A 82 -13.81 -7.02 -23.05
N ALA A 83 -13.88 -6.47 -21.84
CA ALA A 83 -14.96 -5.56 -21.44
C ALA A 83 -14.86 -4.19 -22.14
N LEU A 84 -13.65 -3.69 -22.41
CA LEU A 84 -13.44 -2.44 -23.14
C LEU A 84 -14.06 -2.48 -24.53
N ILE A 85 -13.94 -3.60 -25.24
CA ILE A 85 -14.46 -3.74 -26.61
C ILE A 85 -15.93 -4.17 -26.67
N ASP A 86 -16.54 -4.61 -25.57
CA ASP A 86 -17.98 -4.94 -25.54
C ASP A 86 -18.83 -3.66 -25.47
N LYS A 87 -19.74 -3.53 -26.44
CA LYS A 87 -20.59 -2.35 -26.61
C LYS A 87 -21.52 -2.12 -25.41
N ARG A 88 -21.96 -3.16 -24.71
CA ARG A 88 -22.88 -3.03 -23.56
C ARG A 88 -22.21 -2.24 -22.43
N TYR A 89 -20.94 -2.54 -22.11
CA TYR A 89 -20.18 -1.79 -21.11
C TYR A 89 -19.89 -0.37 -21.58
N GLN A 90 -19.55 -0.17 -22.86
CA GLN A 90 -19.34 1.17 -23.42
C GLN A 90 -20.57 2.06 -23.26
N ASP A 91 -21.75 1.54 -23.65
CA ASP A 91 -23.01 2.27 -23.58
C ASP A 91 -23.40 2.56 -22.13
N LEU A 92 -23.27 1.58 -21.23
CA LEU A 92 -23.56 1.74 -19.81
C LEU A 92 -22.65 2.79 -19.15
N LEU A 93 -21.35 2.68 -19.32
CA LEU A 93 -20.38 3.52 -18.62
C LEU A 93 -20.33 4.96 -19.16
N LYS A 94 -20.64 5.17 -20.45
CA LYS A 94 -20.77 6.52 -21.03
C LYS A 94 -21.93 7.33 -20.44
N THR A 95 -22.90 6.69 -19.76
CA THR A 95 -24.02 7.38 -19.08
C THR A 95 -23.64 7.95 -17.72
N LEU A 96 -22.48 7.58 -17.18
CA LEU A 96 -22.07 7.99 -15.84
C LEU A 96 -21.57 9.45 -15.82
N PRO A 97 -21.93 10.23 -14.78
CA PRO A 97 -21.40 11.58 -14.57
C PRO A 97 -19.88 11.56 -14.43
N LYS A 98 -19.17 12.31 -15.28
CA LYS A 98 -17.70 12.30 -15.38
C LYS A 98 -16.99 12.98 -14.20
N ASP A 99 -17.68 13.78 -13.42
CA ASP A 99 -17.21 14.42 -12.20
C ASP A 99 -17.27 13.49 -10.98
N GLU A 100 -18.13 12.47 -11.01
CA GLU A 100 -18.30 11.48 -9.96
C GLU A 100 -17.61 10.15 -10.29
N PHE A 101 -17.60 9.77 -11.57
CA PHE A 101 -17.10 8.47 -12.01
C PHE A 101 -15.93 8.60 -13.00
N GLU A 102 -14.95 7.76 -12.80
CA GLU A 102 -13.82 7.57 -13.70
C GLU A 102 -13.92 6.24 -14.42
N ILE A 103 -13.61 6.23 -15.71
CA ILE A 103 -13.37 5.02 -16.48
C ILE A 103 -11.88 4.94 -16.78
N GLY A 104 -11.24 3.85 -16.36
CA GLY A 104 -9.82 3.57 -16.54
C GLY A 104 -9.56 2.16 -17.05
N GLY A 105 -8.32 1.69 -16.97
CA GLY A 105 -7.94 0.39 -17.48
C GLY A 105 -7.56 -0.61 -16.38
N TRP A 106 -8.02 -1.85 -16.56
CA TRP A 106 -7.57 -3.00 -15.81
C TRP A 106 -6.54 -3.79 -16.64
N TRP A 107 -5.31 -3.86 -16.13
CA TRP A 107 -4.17 -4.39 -16.87
C TRP A 107 -3.98 -5.89 -16.64
N GLU A 108 -4.89 -6.66 -17.18
CA GLU A 108 -4.80 -8.07 -17.46
C GLU A 108 -4.97 -8.29 -18.96
N LEU A 109 -4.32 -9.30 -19.51
CA LEU A 109 -4.08 -9.45 -20.94
C LEU A 109 -4.90 -10.61 -21.51
N PRO A 110 -6.16 -10.38 -21.94
CA PRO A 110 -6.96 -11.42 -22.58
C PRO A 110 -6.57 -11.62 -24.05
N GLN A 111 -6.90 -12.78 -24.60
CA GLN A 111 -6.62 -13.20 -25.97
C GLN A 111 -6.89 -12.12 -27.04
N PRO A 112 -8.06 -11.44 -27.06
CA PRO A 112 -8.34 -10.47 -28.12
C PRO A 112 -7.38 -9.28 -28.13
N LEU A 113 -6.81 -8.89 -26.99
CA LEU A 113 -5.79 -7.84 -26.93
C LEU A 113 -4.47 -8.32 -27.50
N ILE A 114 -4.03 -9.52 -27.11
CA ILE A 114 -2.75 -10.10 -27.51
C ILE A 114 -2.72 -10.34 -29.02
N GLU A 115 -3.78 -10.94 -29.58
CA GLU A 115 -3.87 -11.19 -31.01
C GLU A 115 -3.97 -9.89 -31.82
N LYS A 116 -4.69 -8.87 -31.33
CA LYS A 116 -4.74 -7.56 -31.98
C LYS A 116 -3.39 -6.85 -31.97
N ALA A 117 -2.56 -7.08 -30.95
CA ALA A 117 -1.18 -6.59 -30.92
C ALA A 117 -0.22 -7.37 -31.87
N GLY A 118 -0.73 -8.34 -32.63
CA GLY A 118 0.05 -9.20 -33.55
C GLY A 118 0.91 -10.23 -32.83
N ILE A 119 0.55 -10.61 -31.62
CA ILE A 119 1.26 -11.59 -30.78
C ILE A 119 0.42 -12.86 -30.71
N LYS A 120 1.08 -14.02 -30.83
CA LYS A 120 0.41 -15.31 -30.73
C LYS A 120 -0.10 -15.55 -29.32
N TRP A 121 -1.40 -15.85 -29.17
CA TRP A 121 -1.97 -16.29 -27.90
C TRP A 121 -1.40 -17.64 -27.45
N ARG A 122 -1.08 -17.74 -26.16
CA ARG A 122 -0.46 -18.92 -25.54
C ARG A 122 -1.36 -19.61 -24.50
N GLY A 123 -2.46 -18.94 -24.13
CA GLY A 123 -3.36 -19.42 -23.09
C GLY A 123 -4.30 -20.51 -23.57
N LYS A 124 -4.84 -21.23 -22.63
CA LYS A 124 -5.86 -22.26 -22.85
C LYS A 124 -7.26 -21.65 -23.05
N TYR A 125 -7.53 -20.54 -22.38
CA TYR A 125 -8.80 -19.84 -22.38
C TYR A 125 -8.64 -18.44 -22.98
N ALA A 126 -9.73 -17.81 -23.41
CA ALA A 126 -9.68 -16.46 -23.95
C ALA A 126 -9.26 -15.37 -22.93
N TRP A 127 -9.38 -15.64 -21.64
CA TRP A 127 -8.63 -15.04 -20.57
C TRP A 127 -8.00 -16.16 -19.74
N ASP A 128 -6.72 -16.10 -19.55
CA ASP A 128 -5.96 -17.12 -18.82
C ASP A 128 -5.18 -16.44 -17.70
N TRP A 129 -5.47 -16.78 -16.47
CA TRP A 129 -4.97 -16.13 -15.25
C TRP A 129 -3.54 -16.51 -14.86
N HIS A 130 -2.87 -17.39 -15.62
CA HIS A 130 -1.50 -17.76 -15.33
C HIS A 130 -0.55 -16.58 -15.51
N SER A 131 0.43 -16.44 -14.60
CA SER A 131 1.37 -15.31 -14.57
C SER A 131 2.11 -15.07 -15.87
N ASP A 132 2.47 -16.14 -16.58
CA ASP A 132 3.20 -16.07 -17.86
C ASP A 132 2.28 -15.82 -19.08
N ILE A 133 0.95 -15.76 -18.88
CA ILE A 133 -0.03 -15.62 -19.96
C ILE A 133 -0.89 -14.37 -19.78
N GLY A 134 -1.57 -14.25 -18.66
CA GLY A 134 -2.55 -13.19 -18.41
C GLY A 134 -1.96 -11.88 -17.91
N PHE A 135 -0.62 -11.81 -17.66
CA PHE A 135 0.03 -10.63 -17.12
C PHE A 135 1.22 -10.20 -17.98
N SER A 136 1.54 -8.90 -17.93
CA SER A 136 2.63 -8.32 -18.72
C SER A 136 3.99 -8.96 -18.49
N VAL A 137 4.23 -9.48 -17.30
CA VAL A 137 5.49 -10.19 -16.96
C VAL A 137 5.78 -11.43 -17.80
N GLY A 138 4.77 -11.97 -18.49
CA GLY A 138 4.92 -13.08 -19.44
C GLY A 138 5.34 -12.66 -20.85
N TYR A 139 5.51 -11.36 -21.13
CA TYR A 139 5.80 -10.80 -22.45
C TYR A 139 7.11 -10.00 -22.43
N THR A 140 7.83 -9.98 -23.54
CA THR A 140 9.05 -9.17 -23.66
C THR A 140 8.72 -7.67 -23.56
N PRO A 141 9.69 -6.81 -23.17
CA PRO A 141 9.47 -5.37 -23.14
C PRO A 141 8.87 -4.79 -24.44
N ALA A 142 9.37 -5.21 -25.59
CA ALA A 142 8.86 -4.76 -26.89
C ALA A 142 7.43 -5.25 -27.18
N GLU A 143 7.05 -6.44 -26.72
CA GLU A 143 5.66 -6.92 -26.81
C GLU A 143 4.74 -6.14 -25.87
N ARG A 144 5.18 -5.86 -24.62
CA ARG A 144 4.43 -5.04 -23.65
C ARG A 144 4.08 -3.67 -24.23
N GLU A 145 5.04 -3.01 -24.88
CA GLU A 145 4.82 -1.71 -25.54
C GLU A 145 3.75 -1.80 -26.63
N LYS A 146 3.80 -2.82 -27.48
CA LYS A 146 2.76 -3.04 -28.52
C LYS A 146 1.39 -3.29 -27.92
N ILE A 147 1.31 -4.12 -26.87
CA ILE A 147 0.07 -4.43 -26.18
C ILE A 147 -0.52 -3.17 -25.55
N ILE A 148 0.31 -2.36 -24.87
CA ILE A 148 -0.09 -1.08 -24.31
C ILE A 148 -0.62 -0.14 -25.37
N ASP A 149 0.09 -0.02 -26.51
CA ASP A 149 -0.30 0.87 -27.60
C ASP A 149 -1.68 0.51 -28.16
N VAL A 150 -1.95 -0.78 -28.37
CA VAL A 150 -3.27 -1.25 -28.84
C VAL A 150 -4.36 -0.92 -27.82
N TYR A 151 -4.13 -1.24 -26.55
CA TYR A 151 -5.10 -0.96 -25.49
C TYR A 151 -5.45 0.54 -25.40
N PHE A 152 -4.43 1.40 -25.35
CA PHE A 152 -4.63 2.85 -25.22
C PHE A 152 -5.25 3.48 -26.46
N ALA A 153 -4.91 3.00 -27.66
CA ALA A 153 -5.51 3.47 -28.91
C ALA A 153 -7.01 3.15 -28.96
N ASP A 154 -7.40 1.93 -28.62
CA ASP A 154 -8.80 1.51 -28.61
C ASP A 154 -9.59 2.22 -27.49
N PHE A 155 -9.01 2.34 -26.30
CA PHE A 155 -9.64 3.10 -25.22
C PHE A 155 -9.94 4.53 -25.65
N LYS A 156 -8.97 5.21 -26.29
CA LYS A 156 -9.15 6.57 -26.80
C LYS A 156 -10.19 6.63 -27.91
N SER A 157 -10.21 5.65 -28.82
CA SER A 157 -11.22 5.57 -29.89
C SER A 157 -12.63 5.45 -29.34
N ILE A 158 -12.81 4.69 -28.25
CA ILE A 158 -14.11 4.40 -27.64
C ILE A 158 -14.58 5.54 -26.73
N PHE A 159 -13.74 6.08 -25.87
CA PHE A 159 -14.09 7.07 -24.85
C PHE A 159 -13.69 8.50 -25.19
N GLY A 160 -12.85 8.71 -26.22
CA GLY A 160 -12.38 10.04 -26.66
C GLY A 160 -11.16 10.59 -25.89
N TYR A 161 -10.64 9.85 -24.92
CA TYR A 161 -9.46 10.21 -24.13
C TYR A 161 -8.63 8.97 -23.74
N TYR A 162 -7.38 9.15 -23.37
CA TYR A 162 -6.58 8.07 -22.79
C TYR A 162 -6.96 7.82 -21.33
N PRO A 163 -6.94 6.56 -20.84
CA PRO A 163 -7.22 6.28 -19.44
C PRO A 163 -6.21 7.01 -18.54
N LYS A 164 -6.70 7.67 -17.48
CA LYS A 164 -5.87 8.36 -16.50
C LYS A 164 -5.31 7.39 -15.46
N SER A 165 -6.05 6.34 -15.13
CA SER A 165 -5.67 5.33 -14.17
C SER A 165 -5.60 3.96 -14.82
N ILE A 166 -4.53 3.24 -14.51
CA ILE A 166 -4.32 1.83 -14.89
C ILE A 166 -3.96 1.05 -13.62
N ALA A 167 -4.69 -0.02 -13.34
CA ALA A 167 -4.40 -0.90 -12.22
C ALA A 167 -4.32 -2.36 -12.66
N SER A 168 -3.64 -3.16 -11.88
CA SER A 168 -3.51 -4.61 -12.05
C SER A 168 -3.25 -5.26 -10.69
N TRP A 169 -3.42 -6.57 -10.59
CA TRP A 169 -2.92 -7.31 -9.45
C TRP A 169 -1.40 -7.16 -9.31
N VAL A 170 -0.71 -7.26 -10.44
CA VAL A 170 0.74 -7.08 -10.57
C VAL A 170 1.04 -6.24 -11.80
N ILE A 171 2.01 -5.32 -11.70
CA ILE A 171 2.48 -4.51 -12.82
C ILE A 171 4.00 -4.38 -12.73
N ASP A 172 4.68 -4.63 -13.84
CA ASP A 172 6.13 -4.48 -13.93
C ASP A 172 6.56 -3.02 -14.18
N ALA A 173 7.79 -2.72 -13.82
CA ALA A 173 8.32 -1.36 -13.95
C ALA A 173 8.42 -0.89 -15.41
N HIS A 174 8.74 -1.77 -16.36
CA HIS A 174 8.81 -1.41 -17.78
C HIS A 174 7.46 -0.93 -18.30
N SER A 175 6.39 -1.73 -18.07
CA SER A 175 5.03 -1.39 -18.50
C SER A 175 4.56 -0.08 -17.87
N LEU A 176 4.77 0.11 -16.57
CA LEU A 176 4.34 1.30 -15.85
C LEU A 176 5.09 2.56 -16.32
N ASN A 177 6.40 2.47 -16.54
CA ASN A 177 7.20 3.55 -17.14
C ASN A 177 6.69 3.94 -18.52
N TYR A 178 6.48 2.95 -19.40
CA TYR A 178 6.01 3.21 -20.76
C TYR A 178 4.63 3.88 -20.80
N MET A 179 3.68 3.40 -19.99
CA MET A 179 2.35 4.00 -19.86
C MET A 179 2.44 5.46 -19.38
N TYR A 180 3.31 5.77 -18.43
CA TYR A 180 3.50 7.16 -18.00
C TYR A 180 4.22 7.99 -19.05
N ASP A 181 5.35 7.53 -19.58
CA ASP A 181 6.20 8.32 -20.46
C ASP A 181 5.47 8.68 -21.76
N LYS A 182 4.65 7.77 -22.29
CA LYS A 182 3.89 7.96 -23.53
C LYS A 182 2.49 8.55 -23.31
N TYR A 183 1.73 8.03 -22.36
CA TYR A 183 0.31 8.32 -22.22
C TYR A 183 -0.03 9.19 -21.01
N LYS A 184 0.94 9.45 -20.12
CA LYS A 184 0.82 10.35 -18.96
C LYS A 184 -0.29 9.94 -17.99
N ILE A 185 -0.39 8.65 -17.69
CA ILE A 185 -1.28 8.18 -16.62
C ILE A 185 -0.96 8.91 -15.30
N VAL A 186 -1.95 9.09 -14.45
CA VAL A 186 -1.83 9.88 -13.21
C VAL A 186 -1.91 9.05 -11.95
N ALA A 187 -2.42 7.82 -12.03
CA ALA A 187 -2.51 6.87 -10.93
C ALA A 187 -2.35 5.44 -11.42
N SER A 188 -1.84 4.58 -10.56
CA SER A 188 -1.85 3.14 -10.72
C SER A 188 -2.19 2.45 -9.40
N ALA A 189 -2.49 1.15 -9.45
CA ALA A 189 -2.64 0.36 -8.24
C ALA A 189 -2.11 -1.07 -8.47
N ASN A 190 -1.64 -1.68 -7.38
CA ASN A 190 -1.29 -3.09 -7.33
C ASN A 190 -1.86 -3.77 -6.08
N CYS A 191 -1.85 -5.09 -6.09
CA CYS A 191 -2.45 -5.85 -5.01
C CYS A 191 -1.72 -5.66 -3.67
N LYS A 192 -2.45 -5.92 -2.58
CA LYS A 192 -1.87 -6.12 -1.25
C LYS A 192 -0.87 -7.27 -1.24
N ASP A 193 -0.15 -7.42 -0.12
CA ASP A 193 0.72 -8.58 0.08
C ASP A 193 -0.10 -9.88 0.06
N GLN A 194 0.36 -10.84 -0.73
CA GLN A 194 -0.21 -12.19 -0.84
C GLN A 194 0.79 -13.16 -1.48
N VAL A 195 0.57 -14.45 -1.28
CA VAL A 195 1.48 -15.51 -1.69
C VAL A 195 0.77 -16.51 -2.59
N GLY A 196 1.25 -16.66 -3.83
CA GLY A 196 0.86 -17.72 -4.74
C GLY A 196 -0.56 -17.63 -5.32
N THR A 197 -1.21 -16.48 -5.27
CA THR A 197 -2.54 -16.27 -5.87
C THR A 197 -2.41 -16.20 -7.38
N ASP A 198 -3.13 -17.08 -8.11
CA ASP A 198 -3.05 -17.14 -9.58
C ASP A 198 -1.59 -17.19 -10.11
N GLY A 199 -0.68 -17.78 -9.31
CA GLY A 199 0.75 -17.88 -9.63
C GLY A 199 1.59 -16.66 -9.26
N PHE A 200 1.02 -15.54 -8.79
CA PHE A 200 1.81 -14.38 -8.40
C PHE A 200 1.95 -14.23 -6.87
N THR A 201 3.05 -13.68 -6.46
CA THR A 201 3.36 -13.31 -5.08
C THR A 201 3.82 -11.85 -5.03
N LEU A 202 3.19 -11.06 -4.16
CA LEU A 202 3.67 -9.73 -3.77
C LEU A 202 3.92 -9.75 -2.27
N TRP A 203 5.14 -9.41 -1.83
CA TRP A 203 5.47 -9.48 -0.41
C TRP A 203 6.45 -8.39 0.01
N GLY A 204 6.13 -7.73 1.11
CA GLY A 204 7.01 -6.76 1.73
C GLY A 204 6.88 -5.32 1.23
N GLY A 205 5.99 -5.02 0.30
CA GLY A 205 5.83 -3.70 -0.28
C GLY A 205 5.24 -2.64 0.67
N TYR A 206 5.13 -1.42 0.21
CA TYR A 206 4.54 -0.31 0.96
C TYR A 206 3.13 -0.68 1.45
N TRP A 207 2.90 -0.68 2.76
CA TRP A 207 1.70 -1.31 3.33
C TRP A 207 0.47 -0.41 3.23
N ASN A 208 -0.59 -0.89 2.60
CA ASN A 208 -1.95 -0.31 2.48
C ASN A 208 -2.07 1.15 1.97
N GLN A 209 -1.00 1.85 1.69
CA GLN A 209 -1.02 3.25 1.28
C GLN A 209 -0.59 3.40 -0.18
N ALA A 210 -0.31 4.63 -0.63
CA ALA A 210 0.27 4.90 -1.93
C ALA A 210 1.71 5.40 -1.82
N TYR A 211 2.49 5.16 -2.86
CA TYR A 211 3.89 5.54 -2.96
C TYR A 211 4.26 5.88 -4.41
N TYR A 212 5.32 6.64 -4.61
CA TYR A 212 5.98 6.75 -5.91
C TYR A 212 6.96 5.60 -6.07
N PRO A 213 6.77 4.72 -7.05
CA PRO A 213 7.70 3.62 -7.28
C PRO A 213 9.02 4.11 -7.86
N SER A 214 10.08 3.31 -7.69
CA SER A 214 11.31 3.46 -8.44
C SER A 214 11.05 3.20 -9.94
N ARG A 215 11.77 3.90 -10.82
CA ARG A 215 11.75 3.58 -12.25
C ARG A 215 12.32 2.21 -12.58
N LEU A 216 13.12 1.66 -11.68
CA LEU A 216 13.68 0.31 -11.84
C LEU A 216 12.78 -0.77 -11.24
N ASN A 217 11.88 -0.40 -10.29
CA ASN A 217 11.07 -1.38 -9.57
C ASN A 217 9.70 -0.79 -9.23
N ALA A 218 8.65 -1.32 -9.85
CA ALA A 218 7.27 -0.87 -9.61
C ALA A 218 6.75 -1.20 -8.19
N TYR A 219 7.40 -2.10 -7.48
CA TYR A 219 6.98 -2.58 -6.16
C TYR A 219 7.72 -1.92 -4.98
N MET A 220 8.83 -1.24 -5.25
CA MET A 220 9.60 -0.51 -4.23
C MET A 220 9.44 1.01 -4.38
N PRO A 221 9.17 1.74 -3.29
CA PRO A 221 9.25 3.20 -3.29
C PRO A 221 10.63 3.70 -3.71
N ALA A 222 10.66 4.78 -4.48
CA ALA A 222 11.89 5.51 -4.73
C ALA A 222 12.28 6.34 -3.49
N GLN A 223 13.56 6.41 -3.17
CA GLN A 223 14.10 7.23 -2.10
C GLN A 223 14.30 8.69 -2.52
N HIS A 224 14.60 8.91 -3.82
CA HIS A 224 14.93 10.24 -4.38
C HIS A 224 13.96 10.63 -5.50
N ALA A 225 13.67 11.92 -5.60
CA ALA A 225 12.70 12.45 -6.57
C ALA A 225 13.11 12.23 -8.03
N ASP A 226 14.40 12.20 -8.33
CA ASP A 226 14.95 11.97 -9.67
C ASP A 226 14.93 10.50 -10.10
N LYS A 227 14.78 9.58 -9.15
CA LYS A 227 14.69 8.13 -9.39
C LYS A 227 13.24 7.62 -9.44
N GLN A 228 12.30 8.43 -8.97
CA GLN A 228 10.90 8.03 -8.91
C GLN A 228 10.20 8.11 -10.28
N LEU A 229 9.28 7.20 -10.50
CA LEU A 229 8.23 7.38 -11.50
C LEU A 229 7.13 8.25 -10.88
N PRO A 230 6.77 9.41 -11.46
CA PRO A 230 5.83 10.35 -10.84
C PRO A 230 4.36 9.93 -11.05
N VAL A 231 4.08 8.65 -10.83
CA VAL A 231 2.75 8.03 -10.80
C VAL A 231 2.58 7.34 -9.45
N PRO A 232 1.71 7.81 -8.56
CA PRO A 232 1.46 7.10 -7.31
C PRO A 232 0.81 5.75 -7.60
N VAL A 233 1.33 4.71 -6.93
CA VAL A 233 0.79 3.36 -6.94
C VAL A 233 0.06 3.12 -5.62
N PHE A 234 -1.24 2.89 -5.69
CA PHE A 234 -2.12 2.64 -4.55
C PHE A 234 -2.20 1.15 -4.26
N ARG A 235 -2.04 0.77 -2.98
CA ARG A 235 -2.17 -0.64 -2.57
C ARG A 235 -3.64 -1.00 -2.40
N MET A 236 -4.09 -2.02 -3.12
CA MET A 236 -5.51 -2.40 -3.17
C MET A 236 -5.98 -3.19 -1.95
N LEU A 237 -7.29 -3.27 -1.81
CA LEU A 237 -8.12 -4.19 -1.03
C LEU A 237 -8.24 -3.92 0.46
N GLY A 238 -7.57 -2.94 1.07
CA GLY A 238 -7.79 -2.55 2.47
C GLY A 238 -7.57 -3.71 3.45
N SER A 239 -6.33 -4.11 3.65
CA SER A 239 -5.95 -5.23 4.51
C SER A 239 -6.22 -4.97 5.98
N ASP A 240 -6.66 -5.99 6.72
CA ASP A 240 -6.73 -5.96 8.19
C ASP A 240 -5.33 -5.73 8.78
N PRO A 241 -5.15 -4.68 9.58
CA PRO A 241 -3.84 -4.33 10.11
C PRO A 241 -3.31 -5.30 11.18
N ILE A 242 -4.16 -6.17 11.71
CA ILE A 242 -3.79 -7.13 12.76
C ILE A 242 -3.76 -8.55 12.20
N ARG A 243 -4.76 -8.93 11.36
CA ARG A 243 -5.04 -10.33 11.01
C ARG A 243 -4.67 -10.71 9.59
N GLN A 244 -4.20 -9.77 8.79
CA GLN A 244 -3.88 -10.04 7.39
C GLN A 244 -2.98 -11.27 7.21
N TYR A 245 -2.06 -11.50 8.15
CA TYR A 245 -1.07 -12.58 8.10
C TYR A 245 -1.25 -13.63 9.21
N ALA A 246 -2.28 -13.52 10.04
CA ALA A 246 -2.36 -14.24 11.32
C ALA A 246 -2.28 -15.77 11.21
N ASP A 247 -2.83 -16.36 10.16
CA ASP A 247 -2.81 -17.80 9.95
C ASP A 247 -2.28 -18.24 8.58
N GLY A 248 -1.89 -17.28 7.72
CA GLY A 248 -1.33 -17.53 6.40
C GLY A 248 -2.29 -18.11 5.37
N SER A 249 -3.57 -18.27 5.70
CA SER A 249 -4.54 -18.94 4.83
C SER A 249 -5.80 -18.13 4.56
N SER A 250 -6.16 -17.21 5.45
CA SER A 250 -7.38 -16.41 5.32
C SER A 250 -7.11 -15.04 4.74
N VAL A 251 -7.89 -14.67 3.73
CA VAL A 251 -7.91 -13.29 3.22
C VAL A 251 -8.73 -12.45 4.19
N THR A 252 -8.09 -11.48 4.84
CA THR A 252 -8.72 -10.55 5.78
C THR A 252 -8.57 -9.13 5.23
N THR A 253 -9.53 -8.74 4.40
CA THR A 253 -9.53 -7.47 3.67
C THR A 253 -10.93 -6.89 3.56
N LEU A 254 -11.05 -5.66 3.03
CA LEU A 254 -12.34 -5.02 2.75
C LEU A 254 -13.08 -5.64 1.54
N GLU A 255 -12.58 -6.71 0.95
CA GLU A 255 -13.26 -7.42 -0.14
C GLU A 255 -14.61 -7.97 0.31
N PRO A 256 -15.72 -7.63 -0.38
CA PRO A 256 -17.08 -7.88 0.12
C PRO A 256 -17.47 -9.36 0.16
N VAL A 257 -16.69 -10.22 -0.48
CA VAL A 257 -16.98 -11.66 -0.64
C VAL A 257 -16.52 -12.53 0.53
N TYR A 258 -15.71 -11.99 1.45
CA TYR A 258 -15.16 -12.76 2.58
C TYR A 258 -16.00 -12.60 3.85
N PRO A 259 -16.71 -13.65 4.31
CA PRO A 259 -17.70 -13.56 5.39
C PRO A 259 -17.12 -13.28 6.78
N HIS A 260 -15.79 -13.33 6.94
CA HIS A 260 -15.10 -12.99 8.20
C HIS A 260 -14.39 -11.64 8.15
N ALA A 261 -14.51 -10.90 7.03
CA ALA A 261 -13.85 -9.61 6.80
C ALA A 261 -14.80 -8.65 6.07
N GLY A 262 -14.52 -8.23 4.85
CA GLY A 262 -15.32 -7.28 4.08
C GLY A 262 -16.75 -7.72 3.75
N GLY A 263 -17.10 -8.98 3.95
CA GLY A 263 -18.46 -9.52 3.94
C GLY A 263 -19.09 -9.69 5.32
N ASN A 264 -18.54 -9.05 6.38
CA ASN A 264 -19.02 -9.11 7.75
C ASN A 264 -19.30 -7.71 8.30
N GLU A 265 -20.52 -7.45 8.72
CA GLU A 265 -20.95 -6.13 9.17
C GLU A 265 -20.15 -5.60 10.37
N GLN A 266 -19.85 -6.46 11.35
CA GLN A 266 -19.09 -6.08 12.55
C GLN A 266 -17.66 -5.70 12.20
N TRP A 267 -16.99 -6.50 11.34
CA TRP A 267 -15.64 -6.23 10.88
C TRP A 267 -15.58 -4.94 10.03
N ILE A 268 -16.54 -4.75 9.10
CA ILE A 268 -16.65 -3.55 8.26
C ILE A 268 -16.76 -2.29 9.13
N ASN A 269 -17.68 -2.30 10.10
CA ASN A 269 -17.84 -1.18 11.00
C ASN A 269 -16.56 -0.90 11.80
N TRP A 270 -15.93 -1.92 12.38
CA TRP A 270 -14.67 -1.77 13.09
C TRP A 270 -13.56 -1.22 12.18
N PHE A 271 -13.34 -1.83 11.00
CA PHE A 271 -12.27 -1.43 10.08
C PHE A 271 -12.43 0.00 9.59
N LEU A 272 -13.62 0.36 9.09
CA LEU A 272 -13.87 1.71 8.56
C LEU A 272 -13.89 2.79 9.65
N HIS A 273 -14.33 2.47 10.86
CA HIS A 273 -14.24 3.39 12.00
C HIS A 273 -12.80 3.58 12.48
N THR A 274 -12.01 2.53 12.58
CA THR A 274 -10.57 2.59 12.89
C THR A 274 -9.84 3.41 11.83
N PHE A 275 -10.05 3.08 10.55
CA PHE A 275 -9.52 3.83 9.41
C PHE A 275 -9.81 5.33 9.49
N ALA A 276 -11.06 5.69 9.82
CA ALA A 276 -11.51 7.08 9.80
C ALA A 276 -11.10 7.88 11.04
N ASN A 277 -10.93 7.26 12.20
CA ASN A 277 -10.80 7.98 13.48
C ASN A 277 -9.46 7.78 14.18
N ASP A 278 -8.76 6.65 14.00
CA ASP A 278 -7.49 6.43 14.68
C ASP A 278 -6.39 7.35 14.12
N SER A 279 -5.39 7.62 14.96
CA SER A 279 -4.26 8.48 14.59
C SER A 279 -3.54 7.94 13.36
N SER A 280 -3.11 8.83 12.49
CA SER A 280 -2.28 8.47 11.32
C SER A 280 -1.31 9.60 10.98
N LEU A 281 -0.18 9.21 10.42
CA LEU A 281 0.82 10.11 9.86
C LEU A 281 0.57 10.27 8.35
N GLY A 282 0.85 11.43 7.79
CA GLY A 282 0.72 11.72 6.37
C GLY A 282 -0.73 11.68 5.87
N TYR A 283 -1.23 10.51 5.54
CA TYR A 283 -2.61 10.25 5.12
C TYR A 283 -2.94 8.76 5.35
N ASN A 284 -4.24 8.41 5.27
CA ASN A 284 -4.67 7.02 5.15
C ASN A 284 -5.42 6.79 3.84
N TYR A 285 -5.25 5.59 3.30
CA TYR A 285 -5.92 5.13 2.09
C TYR A 285 -6.51 3.75 2.29
N THR A 286 -7.69 3.52 1.73
CA THR A 286 -8.27 2.19 1.55
C THR A 286 -9.08 2.12 0.27
N GLN A 287 -9.19 0.92 -0.29
CA GLN A 287 -10.01 0.65 -1.46
C GLN A 287 -11.20 -0.22 -1.07
N ALA A 288 -12.40 0.20 -1.47
CA ALA A 288 -13.62 -0.59 -1.51
C ALA A 288 -13.95 -0.97 -2.96
N GLY A 289 -14.98 -1.77 -3.16
CA GLY A 289 -15.35 -2.28 -4.48
C GLY A 289 -14.75 -3.65 -4.75
N GLN A 290 -15.06 -4.24 -5.90
CA GLN A 290 -14.59 -5.58 -6.27
C GLN A 290 -14.76 -5.81 -7.77
N GLU A 291 -14.07 -6.82 -8.30
CA GLU A 291 -14.22 -7.29 -9.66
C GLU A 291 -15.59 -7.97 -9.89
N ASN A 292 -16.14 -7.80 -11.08
CA ASN A 292 -17.46 -8.34 -11.41
C ASN A 292 -17.50 -9.88 -11.52
N SER A 293 -16.35 -10.54 -11.65
CA SER A 293 -16.26 -12.00 -11.75
C SER A 293 -16.60 -12.74 -10.44
N PHE A 294 -16.59 -12.05 -9.30
CA PHE A 294 -17.13 -12.61 -8.07
C PHE A 294 -18.67 -12.66 -8.03
N THR A 295 -19.33 -12.10 -9.02
CA THR A 295 -20.79 -12.01 -9.17
C THR A 295 -21.50 -11.14 -8.12
N TRP A 296 -22.64 -10.57 -8.50
CA TRP A 296 -23.45 -9.76 -7.58
C TRP A 296 -23.91 -10.55 -6.35
N ASP A 297 -24.33 -11.79 -6.54
CA ASP A 297 -24.87 -12.62 -5.46
C ASP A 297 -23.85 -12.87 -4.35
N ALA A 298 -22.59 -13.08 -4.71
CA ALA A 298 -21.53 -13.27 -3.71
C ALA A 298 -21.12 -11.98 -2.99
N MET A 299 -21.13 -10.83 -3.67
CA MET A 299 -20.62 -9.58 -3.08
C MET A 299 -21.71 -8.66 -2.52
N LYS A 300 -22.97 -8.85 -2.92
CA LYS A 300 -24.09 -7.97 -2.59
C LYS A 300 -24.14 -7.62 -1.10
N LYS A 301 -24.15 -8.63 -0.25
CA LYS A 301 -24.30 -8.46 1.20
C LYS A 301 -23.17 -7.61 1.80
N GLY A 302 -21.93 -7.86 1.40
CA GLY A 302 -20.78 -7.07 1.85
C GLY A 302 -20.86 -5.62 1.38
N LEU A 303 -21.20 -5.39 0.12
CA LEU A 303 -21.31 -4.03 -0.43
C LEU A 303 -22.50 -3.26 0.19
N GLU A 304 -23.64 -3.90 0.43
CA GLU A 304 -24.79 -3.30 1.10
C GLU A 304 -24.48 -2.87 2.55
N TRP A 305 -23.49 -3.48 3.21
CA TRP A 305 -22.99 -3.02 4.50
C TRP A 305 -21.92 -1.94 4.37
N GLN A 306 -21.01 -2.05 3.39
CA GLN A 306 -19.91 -1.10 3.22
C GLN A 306 -20.37 0.27 2.76
N MET A 307 -21.21 0.35 1.71
CA MET A 307 -21.57 1.62 1.07
C MET A 307 -22.27 2.60 2.02
N PRO A 308 -23.25 2.22 2.86
CA PRO A 308 -23.86 3.15 3.82
C PRO A 308 -22.87 3.65 4.89
N VAL A 309 -21.90 2.82 5.31
CA VAL A 309 -20.86 3.26 6.27
C VAL A 309 -19.94 4.28 5.62
N VAL A 310 -19.46 4.02 4.40
CA VAL A 310 -18.63 4.96 3.63
C VAL A 310 -19.37 6.28 3.39
N ALA A 311 -20.64 6.23 2.96
CA ALA A 311 -21.45 7.42 2.72
C ALA A 311 -21.65 8.24 4.00
N ARG A 312 -21.93 7.59 5.14
CA ARG A 312 -22.05 8.23 6.44
C ARG A 312 -20.74 8.92 6.86
N LEU A 313 -19.60 8.23 6.74
CA LEU A 313 -18.28 8.79 7.08
C LEU A 313 -17.92 9.98 6.16
N ARG A 314 -18.25 9.90 4.86
CA ARG A 314 -18.11 11.02 3.92
C ARG A 314 -18.98 12.21 4.35
N LYS A 315 -20.26 12.00 4.65
CA LYS A 315 -21.18 13.05 5.11
C LYS A 315 -20.70 13.73 6.40
N GLN A 316 -20.03 12.98 7.28
CA GLN A 316 -19.42 13.49 8.50
C GLN A 316 -18.10 14.24 8.28
N GLY A 317 -17.58 14.30 7.04
CA GLY A 317 -16.28 14.87 6.73
C GLY A 317 -15.08 14.06 7.26
N LYS A 318 -15.31 12.80 7.64
CA LYS A 318 -14.27 11.90 8.18
C LYS A 318 -13.42 11.27 7.09
N VAL A 319 -14.00 11.04 5.91
CA VAL A 319 -13.31 10.48 4.74
C VAL A 319 -13.65 11.28 3.49
N ARG A 320 -12.73 11.28 2.53
CA ARG A 320 -12.98 11.71 1.16
C ARG A 320 -13.20 10.46 0.32
N VAL A 321 -14.24 10.45 -0.50
CA VAL A 321 -14.47 9.42 -1.51
C VAL A 321 -14.10 10.02 -2.84
N GLU A 322 -13.11 9.45 -3.51
CA GLU A 322 -12.49 9.99 -4.71
C GLU A 322 -12.35 8.90 -5.78
N THR A 323 -12.25 9.30 -7.05
CA THR A 323 -11.76 8.41 -8.10
C THR A 323 -10.24 8.21 -7.96
N MET A 324 -9.71 7.17 -8.58
CA MET A 324 -8.25 6.94 -8.58
C MET A 324 -7.48 8.11 -9.19
N ALA A 325 -7.96 8.69 -10.28
CA ALA A 325 -7.33 9.85 -10.90
C ALA A 325 -7.35 11.07 -9.98
N GLN A 326 -8.46 11.35 -9.28
CA GLN A 326 -8.54 12.44 -8.30
C GLN A 326 -7.53 12.25 -7.18
N SER A 327 -7.43 11.04 -6.64
CA SER A 327 -6.44 10.70 -5.59
C SER A 327 -5.01 10.79 -6.11
N GLY A 328 -4.74 10.34 -7.34
CA GLY A 328 -3.42 10.45 -7.98
C GLY A 328 -3.00 11.90 -8.20
N GLU A 329 -3.89 12.74 -8.73
CA GLU A 329 -3.65 14.17 -8.91
C GLU A 329 -3.45 14.90 -7.56
N TRP A 330 -4.26 14.56 -6.55
CA TRP A 330 -4.08 15.09 -5.19
C TRP A 330 -2.73 14.69 -4.60
N PHE A 331 -2.34 13.42 -4.71
CA PHE A 331 -1.06 12.92 -4.21
C PHE A 331 0.12 13.67 -4.84
N LYS A 332 0.10 13.85 -6.17
CA LYS A 332 1.14 14.59 -6.93
C LYS A 332 1.23 16.07 -6.54
N ARG A 333 0.11 16.71 -6.24
CA ARG A 333 0.12 18.12 -5.76
C ARG A 333 0.64 18.24 -4.34
N THR A 334 0.36 17.24 -3.50
CA THR A 334 0.64 17.29 -2.06
C THR A 334 2.06 16.85 -1.72
N TYR A 335 2.54 15.79 -2.38
CA TYR A 335 3.81 15.16 -2.06
C TYR A 335 4.77 15.18 -3.24
N LYS A 336 6.00 15.63 -2.98
CA LYS A 336 7.09 15.63 -3.99
C LYS A 336 7.84 14.29 -4.02
N VAL A 337 7.87 13.58 -2.91
CA VAL A 337 8.39 12.22 -2.72
C VAL A 337 7.39 11.43 -1.91
N THR A 338 7.54 10.13 -1.86
CA THR A 338 6.71 9.25 -1.03
C THR A 338 6.74 9.73 0.43
N PRO A 339 5.60 10.12 1.03
CA PRO A 339 5.56 10.57 2.42
C PRO A 339 5.69 9.41 3.39
N ALA A 340 6.09 9.68 4.63
CA ALA A 340 5.90 8.73 5.71
C ALA A 340 4.42 8.63 6.09
N THR A 341 3.94 7.42 6.37
CA THR A 341 2.54 7.14 6.73
C THR A 341 2.44 6.14 7.88
N THR A 342 1.35 6.21 8.64
CA THR A 342 0.99 5.18 9.60
C THR A 342 -0.46 4.74 9.43
N PHE A 343 -0.70 3.48 9.77
CA PHE A 343 -2.02 2.96 10.09
C PHE A 343 -1.97 2.41 11.52
N THR A 344 -2.76 2.97 12.42
CA THR A 344 -2.80 2.55 13.82
C THR A 344 -4.12 1.87 14.15
N VAL A 345 -4.08 0.93 15.09
CA VAL A 345 -5.24 0.33 15.72
C VAL A 345 -5.07 0.46 17.23
N SER A 346 -5.85 1.33 17.82
CA SER A 346 -5.90 1.56 19.27
C SER A 346 -6.89 0.64 19.98
N ARG A 347 -7.89 0.13 19.25
CA ARG A 347 -8.91 -0.80 19.77
C ARG A 347 -9.21 -1.87 18.72
N ASP A 348 -8.97 -3.11 19.08
CA ASP A 348 -9.24 -4.25 18.21
C ASP A 348 -10.74 -4.60 18.11
N LEU A 349 -11.07 -5.34 17.07
CA LEU A 349 -12.36 -6.02 16.92
C LEU A 349 -12.64 -6.88 18.16
N ALA A 350 -13.87 -6.87 18.63
CA ALA A 350 -14.31 -7.59 19.84
C ALA A 350 -13.57 -7.20 21.15
N ASN A 351 -12.93 -6.01 21.19
CA ASN A 351 -12.19 -5.52 22.34
C ASN A 351 -11.09 -6.47 22.84
N SER A 352 -10.46 -7.24 21.94
CA SER A 352 -9.24 -7.96 22.31
C SER A 352 -8.13 -6.95 22.68
N ASP A 353 -7.10 -7.43 23.36
CA ASP A 353 -5.99 -6.60 23.82
C ASP A 353 -5.01 -6.20 22.71
N LYS A 354 -5.25 -6.66 21.45
CA LYS A 354 -4.35 -6.39 20.33
C LYS A 354 -4.38 -4.93 19.89
N LYS A 355 -3.20 -4.34 19.78
CA LYS A 355 -2.99 -2.99 19.24
C LYS A 355 -1.81 -3.04 18.28
N THR A 356 -1.85 -2.22 17.24
CA THR A 356 -0.77 -2.24 16.25
C THR A 356 -0.55 -0.88 15.63
N VAL A 357 0.67 -0.68 15.13
CA VAL A 357 1.02 0.39 14.22
C VAL A 357 1.83 -0.16 13.05
N TRP A 358 1.33 0.10 11.84
CA TRP A 358 2.11 -0.01 10.61
C TRP A 358 2.71 1.35 10.31
N TYR A 359 4.01 1.40 10.11
CA TYR A 359 4.72 2.57 9.67
C TYR A 359 5.37 2.30 8.32
N ASN A 360 5.25 3.24 7.40
CA ASN A 360 5.96 3.22 6.13
C ASN A 360 6.73 4.53 5.95
N SER A 361 7.90 4.43 5.39
CA SER A 361 8.62 5.55 4.77
C SER A 361 9.05 5.14 3.35
N ARG A 362 9.75 6.01 2.65
CA ARG A 362 10.35 5.64 1.35
C ARG A 362 11.58 4.73 1.49
N PHE A 363 12.04 4.44 2.72
CA PHE A 363 13.21 3.60 2.98
C PHE A 363 12.84 2.23 3.53
N TYR A 364 11.75 2.13 4.28
CA TYR A 364 11.34 0.88 4.91
C TYR A 364 9.87 0.90 5.32
N ARG A 365 9.34 -0.28 5.58
CA ARG A 365 8.13 -0.48 6.35
C ARG A 365 8.43 -1.26 7.62
N THR A 366 7.60 -1.07 8.66
CA THR A 366 7.63 -1.88 9.87
C THR A 366 6.25 -2.02 10.48
N ASN A 367 6.05 -3.13 11.18
CA ASN A 367 4.86 -3.36 12.01
C ASN A 367 5.24 -3.65 13.45
N LEU A 368 4.65 -2.93 14.37
CA LEU A 368 4.71 -3.16 15.80
C LEU A 368 3.35 -3.66 16.28
N LEU A 369 3.33 -4.81 16.94
CA LEU A 369 2.13 -5.45 17.45
C LEU A 369 2.26 -5.67 18.97
N TRP A 370 1.31 -5.11 19.71
CA TRP A 370 1.11 -5.40 21.13
C TRP A 370 0.00 -6.45 21.25
N GLU A 371 0.27 -7.50 22.00
CA GLU A 371 -0.63 -8.63 22.23
C GLU A 371 -0.28 -9.29 23.56
N ASN A 372 -1.27 -9.57 24.40
CA ASN A 372 -1.09 -10.15 25.75
C ASN A 372 -0.09 -9.37 26.60
N GLY A 373 -0.16 -8.03 26.54
CA GLY A 373 0.76 -7.15 27.27
C GLY A 373 2.21 -7.17 26.78
N THR A 374 2.54 -7.80 25.65
CA THR A 374 3.91 -7.89 25.11
C THR A 374 4.04 -7.17 23.78
N LEU A 375 5.23 -6.70 23.44
CA LEU A 375 5.54 -6.10 22.13
C LEU A 375 6.32 -7.08 21.24
N ARG A 376 5.90 -7.16 19.98
CA ARG A 376 6.69 -7.75 18.89
C ARG A 376 6.82 -6.76 17.73
N ILE A 377 8.01 -6.65 17.14
CA ILE A 377 8.18 -6.06 15.81
C ILE A 377 8.06 -7.22 14.83
N THR A 378 6.90 -7.32 14.19
CA THR A 378 6.55 -8.48 13.38
C THR A 378 7.11 -8.39 11.97
N ASP A 379 7.46 -7.18 11.52
CA ASP A 379 7.82 -6.91 10.13
C ASP A 379 8.80 -5.74 10.05
N ILE A 380 9.90 -5.91 9.33
CA ILE A 380 10.79 -4.86 8.84
C ILE A 380 11.25 -5.25 7.45
N HIS A 381 10.83 -4.49 6.43
CA HIS A 381 11.28 -4.64 5.07
C HIS A 381 11.91 -3.33 4.57
N LEU A 382 13.09 -3.43 3.98
CA LEU A 382 13.77 -2.29 3.36
C LEU A 382 13.32 -2.09 1.92
N PHE A 383 13.36 -0.84 1.50
CA PHE A 383 13.19 -0.41 0.11
C PHE A 383 14.51 0.12 -0.41
N ASN A 384 14.89 -0.28 -1.62
CA ASN A 384 16.09 0.20 -2.28
C ASN A 384 15.77 0.47 -3.76
N GLU A 385 15.80 1.73 -4.16
CA GLU A 385 15.45 2.18 -5.51
C GLU A 385 16.41 1.70 -6.60
N THR A 386 17.60 1.17 -6.22
CA THR A 386 18.60 0.64 -7.16
C THR A 386 18.40 -0.84 -7.46
N VAL A 387 17.56 -1.54 -6.69
CA VAL A 387 17.19 -2.94 -6.92
C VAL A 387 16.18 -3.04 -8.05
N PRO A 388 16.53 -3.58 -9.22
CA PRO A 388 15.59 -3.66 -10.32
C PRO A 388 14.50 -4.71 -10.06
N ASP A 389 13.30 -4.46 -10.60
CA ASP A 389 12.26 -5.45 -10.78
C ASP A 389 12.78 -6.62 -11.63
N LYS A 390 12.50 -7.85 -11.22
CA LYS A 390 12.85 -9.05 -11.99
C LYS A 390 12.37 -9.01 -13.44
N TYR A 391 11.23 -8.36 -13.65
CA TYR A 391 10.55 -8.30 -14.95
C TYR A 391 10.78 -6.98 -15.69
N LEU A 392 11.68 -6.13 -15.21
CA LEU A 392 12.05 -4.90 -15.92
C LEU A 392 12.47 -5.19 -17.37
N ASN A 393 13.36 -6.19 -17.54
CA ASN A 393 13.90 -6.60 -18.85
C ASN A 393 13.69 -8.08 -19.16
N ASN A 394 13.14 -8.87 -18.21
CA ASN A 394 12.98 -10.31 -18.35
C ASN A 394 11.51 -10.70 -18.42
N VAL A 395 11.25 -11.95 -18.75
CA VAL A 395 9.92 -12.55 -18.77
C VAL A 395 9.87 -13.76 -17.85
N THR A 396 8.67 -14.05 -17.30
CA THR A 396 8.40 -15.37 -16.75
C THR A 396 7.83 -16.27 -17.85
N THR A 397 8.23 -17.53 -17.85
CA THR A 397 7.77 -18.58 -18.79
C THR A 397 7.02 -19.70 -18.08
N VAL A 398 6.71 -19.49 -16.83
CA VAL A 398 5.97 -20.42 -15.97
C VAL A 398 4.90 -19.67 -15.19
N ASN A 399 3.89 -20.37 -14.69
CA ASN A 399 2.84 -19.77 -13.87
C ASN A 399 3.37 -19.37 -12.48
N GLN A 400 4.41 -18.54 -12.45
CA GLN A 400 4.95 -17.94 -11.22
C GLN A 400 5.53 -16.57 -11.52
N SER A 401 5.17 -15.59 -10.68
CA SER A 401 5.83 -14.28 -10.64
C SER A 401 5.97 -13.77 -9.21
N PHE A 402 7.08 -13.09 -8.94
CA PHE A 402 7.47 -12.69 -7.60
C PHE A 402 7.90 -11.24 -7.55
N PHE A 403 7.27 -10.48 -6.64
CA PHE A 403 7.59 -9.11 -6.33
C PHE A 403 7.89 -9.01 -4.84
N TYR A 404 9.15 -8.84 -4.49
CA TYR A 404 9.63 -8.80 -3.12
C TYR A 404 10.36 -7.50 -2.81
N THR A 405 10.49 -7.22 -1.53
CA THR A 405 11.40 -6.23 -0.98
C THR A 405 12.47 -6.93 -0.13
N LEU A 406 13.26 -6.20 0.65
CA LEU A 406 14.43 -6.73 1.35
C LEU A 406 14.09 -6.99 2.83
N PRO A 407 13.74 -8.21 3.26
CA PRO A 407 13.29 -8.50 4.61
C PRO A 407 14.44 -8.52 5.62
N LEU A 408 14.33 -7.74 6.71
CA LEU A 408 15.19 -7.81 7.91
C LEU A 408 14.53 -8.55 9.05
N ALA A 409 13.20 -8.50 9.13
CA ALA A 409 12.37 -9.29 10.02
C ALA A 409 11.04 -9.57 9.33
N ASP A 410 10.58 -10.80 9.41
CA ASP A 410 9.31 -11.22 8.83
C ASP A 410 8.70 -12.33 9.72
N GLY A 411 7.92 -11.91 10.68
CA GLY A 411 7.30 -12.80 11.63
C GLY A 411 6.25 -13.72 10.99
N PHE A 412 5.78 -13.39 9.80
CA PHE A 412 4.85 -14.22 9.05
C PHE A 412 5.58 -15.30 8.23
N GLN A 413 6.50 -14.92 7.33
CA GLN A 413 7.22 -15.87 6.48
C GLN A 413 8.23 -16.72 7.28
N TRP A 414 8.78 -16.18 8.36
CA TRP A 414 9.73 -16.88 9.22
C TRP A 414 9.07 -17.45 10.48
N GLY A 415 7.75 -17.29 10.60
CA GLY A 415 6.91 -17.84 11.65
C GLY A 415 6.33 -19.21 11.29
N LYS A 416 5.40 -19.66 12.15
CA LYS A 416 4.49 -20.79 11.89
C LYS A 416 3.06 -20.25 11.82
N ARG A 417 2.17 -20.99 11.16
CA ARG A 417 0.74 -20.68 11.11
C ARG A 417 0.19 -20.38 12.51
N GLY A 418 -0.47 -19.24 12.69
CA GLY A 418 -1.02 -18.79 13.97
C GLY A 418 0.00 -18.39 15.03
N LYS A 419 1.31 -18.47 14.72
CA LYS A 419 2.42 -18.08 15.61
C LYS A 419 3.47 -17.28 14.83
N PRO A 420 3.17 -16.04 14.42
CA PRO A 420 4.15 -15.20 13.76
C PRO A 420 5.29 -14.88 14.72
N GLU A 421 6.51 -14.85 14.21
CA GLU A 421 7.71 -14.50 14.95
C GLU A 421 8.12 -13.04 14.72
N GLY A 422 9.37 -12.68 14.75
CA GLY A 422 9.91 -11.33 14.61
C GLY A 422 10.78 -10.93 15.80
N PHE A 423 11.06 -9.64 15.95
CA PHE A 423 11.79 -9.18 17.15
C PHE A 423 10.86 -9.13 18.36
N ARG A 424 11.25 -9.83 19.41
CA ARG A 424 10.60 -9.81 20.73
C ARG A 424 11.36 -8.91 21.67
N LEU A 425 10.68 -8.02 22.37
CA LEU A 425 11.26 -7.24 23.44
C LEU A 425 11.28 -8.09 24.71
N MET A 426 12.47 -8.42 25.16
CA MET A 426 12.76 -9.33 26.28
C MET A 426 13.47 -8.58 27.41
N MET A 427 13.39 -9.12 28.61
CA MET A 427 14.15 -8.65 29.77
C MET A 427 14.63 -9.82 30.61
N ASN A 428 15.75 -9.60 31.34
CA ASN A 428 16.19 -10.48 32.39
C ASN A 428 16.04 -9.75 33.75
N ASP A 429 15.17 -10.26 34.61
CA ASP A 429 14.89 -9.70 35.94
C ASP A 429 15.63 -10.43 37.09
N GLY A 430 16.56 -11.32 36.74
CA GLY A 430 17.28 -12.18 37.67
C GLY A 430 16.61 -13.54 37.92
N GLY A 431 15.37 -13.73 37.50
CA GLY A 431 14.68 -15.02 37.54
C GLY A 431 14.75 -15.77 36.22
N GLY A 432 15.24 -15.13 35.15
CA GLY A 432 15.33 -15.65 33.79
C GLY A 432 14.97 -14.63 32.74
N GLU A 433 15.07 -15.05 31.48
CA GLU A 433 14.68 -14.21 30.33
C GLU A 433 13.18 -14.39 30.02
N ALA A 434 12.42 -13.30 29.99
CA ALA A 434 10.99 -13.29 29.70
C ALA A 434 10.61 -12.11 28.78
N PRO A 435 9.51 -12.21 28.01
CA PRO A 435 8.97 -11.06 27.30
C PRO A 435 8.60 -9.94 28.28
N VAL A 436 8.98 -8.71 27.94
CA VAL A 436 8.58 -7.53 28.71
C VAL A 436 7.04 -7.42 28.71
N GLN A 437 6.49 -7.20 29.91
CA GLN A 437 5.05 -7.03 30.13
C GLN A 437 4.73 -5.58 30.43
N GLY A 438 3.76 -4.99 29.73
CA GLY A 438 3.36 -3.60 29.90
C GLY A 438 1.87 -3.37 29.67
N GLY A 439 1.47 -2.11 29.79
CA GLY A 439 0.11 -1.65 29.56
C GLY A 439 -0.18 -1.37 28.08
N ASP A 440 -1.17 -0.51 27.85
CA ASP A 440 -1.56 -0.10 26.51
C ASP A 440 -0.62 0.96 25.92
N PRO A 441 -0.15 0.81 24.67
CA PRO A 441 0.64 1.86 24.02
C PRO A 441 -0.22 3.07 23.67
N VAL A 442 0.39 4.25 23.69
CA VAL A 442 -0.20 5.51 23.21
C VAL A 442 0.52 5.93 21.94
N PHE A 443 -0.23 6.10 20.86
CA PHE A 443 0.29 6.48 19.54
C PHE A 443 0.17 7.98 19.30
N THR A 444 1.28 8.61 18.90
CA THR A 444 1.34 10.03 18.54
C THR A 444 2.23 10.26 17.32
N ASN A 445 2.22 11.48 16.78
CA ASN A 445 3.13 11.89 15.71
C ASN A 445 4.03 13.02 16.24
N LEU A 446 5.34 12.84 16.23
CA LEU A 446 6.28 13.85 16.67
C LEU A 446 6.46 14.96 15.62
N ASN A 447 6.42 14.58 14.35
CA ASN A 447 6.54 15.49 13.20
C ASN A 447 5.95 14.84 11.94
N LYS A 448 6.22 15.41 10.75
CA LYS A 448 5.66 14.92 9.47
C LYS A 448 6.22 13.57 8.99
N THR A 449 7.31 13.10 9.59
CA THR A 449 7.99 11.86 9.16
C THR A 449 8.26 10.89 10.31
N THR A 450 7.89 11.26 11.55
CA THR A 450 8.17 10.43 12.72
C THR A 450 6.90 10.16 13.50
N ALA A 451 6.54 8.90 13.57
CA ALA A 451 5.52 8.39 14.47
C ALA A 451 6.16 7.90 15.76
N HIS A 452 5.39 7.90 16.83
CA HIS A 452 5.85 7.58 18.18
C HIS A 452 4.82 6.70 18.89
N ALA A 453 5.31 5.70 19.61
CA ALA A 453 4.55 4.89 20.55
C ALA A 453 5.20 4.97 21.92
N SER A 454 4.46 5.47 22.91
CA SER A 454 4.85 5.39 24.33
C SER A 454 4.17 4.20 24.95
N TRP A 455 4.96 3.26 25.46
CA TRP A 455 4.46 2.02 26.02
C TRP A 455 4.82 1.90 27.52
N PRO A 456 3.84 2.03 28.44
CA PRO A 456 4.08 2.01 29.88
C PRO A 456 4.44 0.59 30.33
N VAL A 457 5.53 0.48 31.09
CA VAL A 457 6.03 -0.78 31.67
C VAL A 457 6.47 -0.52 33.10
N GLY A 458 5.78 -1.13 34.06
CA GLY A 458 6.05 -0.92 35.47
C GLY A 458 5.91 0.55 35.89
N LYS A 459 6.99 1.18 36.37
CA LYS A 459 7.03 2.61 36.75
C LYS A 459 7.63 3.50 35.65
N GLY A 460 8.07 2.92 34.54
CA GLY A 460 8.69 3.60 33.42
C GLY A 460 7.93 3.34 32.13
N SER A 461 8.62 3.55 31.00
CA SER A 461 8.09 3.32 29.66
C SER A 461 9.17 2.91 28.67
N PHE A 462 8.72 2.31 27.57
CA PHE A 462 9.51 2.25 26.34
C PHE A 462 8.97 3.30 25.35
N GLU A 463 9.86 4.19 24.94
CA GLU A 463 9.59 5.21 23.92
C GLU A 463 10.10 4.72 22.56
N ILE A 464 9.18 4.51 21.61
CA ILE A 464 9.50 3.91 20.32
C ILE A 464 9.25 4.93 19.23
N ASN A 465 10.31 5.38 18.56
CA ASN A 465 10.24 6.34 17.46
C ASN A 465 10.47 5.65 16.13
N MET A 466 9.47 5.69 15.26
CA MET A 466 9.53 5.24 13.87
C MET A 466 9.81 6.47 13.01
N GLY A 467 11.09 6.72 12.73
CA GLY A 467 11.56 7.83 11.91
C GLY A 467 11.76 7.43 10.46
N GLU A 468 11.94 8.41 9.57
CA GLU A 468 12.02 8.14 8.12
C GLU A 468 13.13 7.14 7.75
N LYS A 469 14.26 7.17 8.47
CA LYS A 469 15.46 6.35 8.19
C LYS A 469 15.88 5.43 9.34
N SER A 470 15.15 5.44 10.45
CA SER A 470 15.55 4.69 11.65
C SER A 470 14.38 4.32 12.53
N LEU A 471 14.52 3.20 13.23
CA LEU A 471 13.66 2.80 14.32
C LEU A 471 14.46 2.90 15.63
N THR A 472 13.95 3.67 16.58
CA THR A 472 14.60 3.90 17.89
C THR A 472 13.72 3.36 19.02
N ILE A 473 14.31 2.63 19.95
CA ILE A 473 13.65 2.17 21.18
C ILE A 473 14.48 2.66 22.36
N THR A 474 13.86 3.40 23.28
CA THR A 474 14.49 3.93 24.49
C THR A 474 13.71 3.48 25.72
N ALA A 475 14.37 2.92 26.71
CA ALA A 475 13.77 2.65 28.02
C ALA A 475 13.95 3.88 28.92
N GLU A 476 12.83 4.46 29.39
CA GLU A 476 12.82 5.64 30.26
C GLU A 476 12.26 5.29 31.63
N ASN A 477 12.97 5.71 32.70
CA ASN A 477 12.60 5.44 34.10
C ASN A 477 12.28 3.96 34.35
N HIS A 478 12.84 3.08 33.53
CA HIS A 478 12.56 1.66 33.59
C HIS A 478 13.24 1.08 34.84
N PRO A 479 12.57 0.25 35.65
CA PRO A 479 13.25 -0.47 36.73
C PRO A 479 14.41 -1.26 36.11
N ALA A 480 15.58 -1.20 36.73
CA ALA A 480 16.82 -1.70 36.20
C ALA A 480 16.77 -3.19 35.85
N GLY A 481 16.36 -3.48 34.64
CA GLY A 481 16.37 -4.78 33.98
C GLY A 481 17.29 -4.73 32.77
N ASP A 482 17.97 -5.81 32.51
CA ASP A 482 18.75 -5.99 31.29
C ASP A 482 17.80 -6.38 30.16
N TRP A 483 17.29 -5.37 29.41
CA TRP A 483 16.41 -5.60 28.31
C TRP A 483 17.15 -5.74 26.95
N PHE A 484 16.53 -6.44 26.00
CA PHE A 484 17.10 -6.71 24.68
C PHE A 484 16.02 -7.06 23.67
N LEU A 485 16.38 -7.05 22.38
CA LEU A 485 15.54 -7.55 21.29
C LEU A 485 16.10 -8.88 20.79
N ASP A 486 15.29 -9.91 20.77
CA ASP A 486 15.62 -11.20 20.14
C ASP A 486 14.86 -11.37 18.82
N LEU A 487 15.58 -11.61 17.73
CA LEU A 487 14.96 -11.98 16.47
C LEU A 487 14.62 -13.49 16.49
N CYS A 488 13.37 -13.77 16.82
CA CYS A 488 12.84 -15.13 16.87
C CYS A 488 12.36 -15.59 15.50
N ILE A 489 12.65 -16.83 15.15
CA ILE A 489 12.22 -17.50 13.92
C ILE A 489 11.72 -18.91 14.24
N ALA A 490 10.81 -19.43 13.41
CA ALA A 490 10.39 -20.82 13.53
C ALA A 490 11.54 -21.79 13.17
N GLU A 491 11.58 -22.92 13.83
CA GLU A 491 12.52 -23.99 13.50
C GLU A 491 12.40 -24.38 12.02
N GLY A 492 13.54 -24.40 11.32
CA GLY A 492 13.63 -24.70 9.89
C GLY A 492 13.22 -23.56 8.97
N ALA A 493 12.87 -22.37 9.48
CA ALA A 493 12.58 -21.20 8.65
C ALA A 493 13.80 -20.81 7.81
N LYS A 494 13.57 -20.56 6.52
CA LYS A 494 14.61 -20.09 5.61
C LYS A 494 14.63 -18.57 5.66
N THR A 495 15.73 -18.01 6.18
CA THR A 495 15.94 -16.56 6.26
C THR A 495 17.06 -16.13 5.32
N PRO A 496 17.06 -14.89 4.83
CA PRO A 496 18.15 -14.33 4.06
C PRO A 496 19.37 -13.92 4.90
N PHE A 497 19.31 -14.08 6.24
CA PHE A 497 20.42 -13.78 7.13
C PHE A 497 21.64 -14.64 6.83
N LYS A 498 22.84 -14.02 6.82
CA LYS A 498 24.11 -14.69 6.59
C LYS A 498 24.97 -14.73 7.83
N GLN A 499 25.29 -13.57 8.40
CA GLN A 499 26.20 -13.46 9.55
C GLN A 499 26.11 -12.12 10.26
N LEU A 500 26.64 -12.06 11.47
CA LEU A 500 26.92 -10.81 12.17
C LEU A 500 28.32 -10.30 11.79
N THR A 501 28.42 -8.99 11.55
CA THR A 501 29.68 -8.30 11.20
C THR A 501 29.77 -6.99 11.98
N GLY A 502 30.51 -6.98 13.11
CA GLY A 502 30.62 -5.80 13.94
C GLY A 502 29.25 -5.29 14.41
N ASN A 503 28.86 -4.07 13.99
CA ASN A 503 27.58 -3.45 14.34
C ASN A 503 26.48 -3.69 13.29
N SER A 504 26.57 -4.74 12.47
CA SER A 504 25.56 -5.05 11.47
C SER A 504 25.27 -6.55 11.36
N ALA A 505 24.05 -6.87 10.97
CA ALA A 505 23.64 -8.18 10.51
C ALA A 505 23.54 -8.15 8.98
N LEU A 506 24.28 -9.04 8.30
CA LEU A 506 24.36 -9.15 6.86
C LEU A 506 23.29 -10.11 6.35
N TYR A 507 22.64 -9.73 5.27
CA TYR A 507 21.59 -10.49 4.58
C TYR A 507 21.90 -10.58 3.09
N GLU A 508 21.39 -11.64 2.47
CA GLU A 508 21.44 -11.81 1.02
C GLU A 508 20.12 -12.40 0.52
N PHE A 509 19.42 -11.67 -0.32
CA PHE A 509 18.14 -12.07 -0.86
C PHE A 509 18.05 -11.72 -2.34
N ASP A 510 17.67 -12.70 -3.16
CA ASP A 510 17.45 -12.54 -4.59
C ASP A 510 18.64 -11.89 -5.34
N GLY A 511 19.86 -12.28 -4.96
CA GLY A 511 21.12 -11.76 -5.52
C GLY A 511 21.55 -10.40 -4.96
N HIS A 512 20.84 -9.83 -4.02
CA HIS A 512 21.16 -8.55 -3.40
C HIS A 512 21.65 -8.74 -1.97
N THR A 513 22.78 -8.08 -1.66
CA THR A 513 23.34 -8.03 -0.32
C THR A 513 22.92 -6.73 0.36
N TYR A 514 22.42 -6.83 1.60
CA TYR A 514 21.98 -5.68 2.41
C TYR A 514 22.18 -5.98 3.88
N ARG A 515 21.92 -5.00 4.76
CA ARG A 515 22.23 -5.16 6.19
C ARG A 515 21.25 -4.42 7.10
N LEU A 516 21.08 -4.95 8.31
CA LEU A 516 20.61 -4.19 9.46
C LEU A 516 21.83 -3.58 10.13
N ALA A 517 21.95 -2.26 10.10
CA ALA A 517 23.06 -1.55 10.77
C ALA A 517 22.57 -0.92 12.07
N MET A 518 23.47 -0.88 13.08
CA MET A 518 23.24 -0.26 14.38
C MET A 518 23.94 1.08 14.47
N GLN A 519 23.18 2.16 14.75
CA GLN A 519 23.78 3.43 15.18
C GLN A 519 24.06 3.41 16.68
N GLN A 520 23.20 2.74 17.46
CA GLN A 520 23.37 2.56 18.91
C GLN A 520 22.81 1.19 19.31
N GLY A 521 23.54 0.47 20.16
CA GLY A 521 23.28 -0.91 20.53
C GLY A 521 24.36 -1.85 19.99
N THR A 522 24.33 -3.10 20.40
CA THR A 522 25.28 -4.15 19.98
C THR A 522 24.53 -5.39 19.51
N LEU A 523 25.09 -6.06 18.50
CA LEU A 523 24.60 -7.33 18.00
C LEU A 523 25.42 -8.49 18.57
N GLU A 524 24.74 -9.53 19.03
CA GLU A 524 25.38 -10.75 19.50
C GLU A 524 24.64 -12.00 19.04
N LYS A 525 25.37 -13.13 19.01
CA LYS A 525 24.72 -14.43 18.77
C LYS A 525 23.79 -14.74 19.92
N SER A 526 22.58 -15.20 19.61
CA SER A 526 21.66 -15.62 20.65
C SER A 526 22.00 -17.01 21.18
N ALA A 527 21.80 -17.21 22.50
CA ALA A 527 21.97 -18.49 23.15
C ALA A 527 20.72 -19.38 23.10
N ASN A 528 19.52 -18.81 22.79
CA ASN A 528 18.22 -19.45 23.05
C ASN A 528 17.40 -19.75 21.77
N GLY A 529 18.07 -20.06 20.65
CA GLY A 529 17.39 -20.44 19.41
C GLY A 529 16.80 -19.29 18.58
N SER A 530 16.96 -18.03 19.01
CA SER A 530 16.75 -16.86 18.17
C SER A 530 17.93 -16.66 17.20
N LEU A 531 17.69 -15.97 16.10
CA LEU A 531 18.69 -15.79 15.05
C LEU A 531 19.88 -14.95 15.55
N TYR A 532 19.59 -13.86 16.25
CA TYR A 532 20.55 -13.02 16.98
C TYR A 532 19.81 -12.10 17.97
N ARG A 533 20.59 -11.45 18.83
CA ARG A 533 20.15 -10.53 19.87
C ARG A 533 20.71 -9.13 19.64
N ILE A 534 19.90 -8.10 19.97
CA ILE A 534 20.31 -6.70 19.99
C ILE A 534 20.25 -6.22 21.44
N ARG A 535 21.40 -5.80 22.02
CA ARG A 535 21.47 -5.19 23.33
C ARG A 535 21.49 -3.67 23.25
N PRO A 536 20.81 -2.97 24.16
CA PRO A 536 20.87 -1.52 24.23
C PRO A 536 22.25 -1.03 24.72
N GLN A 537 22.60 0.17 24.29
CA GLN A 537 23.66 0.97 24.88
C GLN A 537 23.04 2.23 25.48
N HIS A 538 23.32 2.50 26.78
CA HIS A 538 22.70 3.60 27.52
C HIS A 538 21.17 3.58 27.42
N HIS A 539 20.58 2.43 27.69
CA HIS A 539 19.11 2.18 27.61
C HIS A 539 18.45 2.44 26.26
N ARG A 540 19.24 2.44 25.17
CA ARG A 540 18.73 2.79 23.84
C ARG A 540 19.26 1.85 22.75
N VAL A 541 18.37 1.56 21.79
CA VAL A 541 18.67 0.90 20.51
C VAL A 541 18.27 1.84 19.38
N VAL A 542 19.15 1.98 18.37
CA VAL A 542 18.86 2.73 17.13
C VAL A 542 19.24 1.86 15.95
N LEU A 543 18.21 1.37 15.22
CA LEU A 543 18.34 0.63 13.97
C LEU A 543 18.37 1.62 12.80
N LEU A 544 19.40 1.55 11.96
CA LEU A 544 19.46 2.29 10.70
C LEU A 544 18.79 1.47 9.59
N LEU A 545 17.80 2.03 8.94
CA LEU A 545 16.95 1.37 7.95
C LEU A 545 16.97 2.10 6.58
N ALA A 546 18.05 2.80 6.30
CA ALA A 546 18.32 3.51 5.06
C ALA A 546 19.80 3.37 4.69
N ASP A 547 20.16 3.76 3.49
CA ASP A 547 21.53 3.81 2.98
C ASP A 547 22.23 2.42 2.99
N GLN A 548 21.57 1.47 2.31
CA GLN A 548 22.02 0.07 2.20
C GLN A 548 22.88 -0.13 0.93
#